data_6f5ac6b3eb638aebfca609fecc130f3f
#
_entry.id   6f5ac6b3eb638aebfca609fecc130f3f
#
_cell.length_a   1.000
_cell.length_b   1.000
_cell.length_c   1.000
_cell.angle_alpha   90.00
_cell.angle_beta   90.00
_cell.angle_gamma   90.00
#
_symmetry.space_group_name_H-M   'P 1'
#
loop_
_entity.id
_entity.type
_entity.pdbx_description
1 polymer ?
#
loop_
_entity_poly.entity_id
_entity_poly.type
_entity_poly.pdbx_seq_one_letter_code
_entity_poly.pdbx_strand_id
1 'polypeptide(L)'
;MANLPNTKVLMIATDGFQQEEFFEPMQYLRDQGADVHVASIKREPITAGEGGSKSYTPELTFADVDVSDYDALVIPGGLKNPDTLRGDKHAVQLVRDFAEAGKTIGAICHGPWLLSEADIIEGRELTSYPSIRTDMKNAGGRWTDTEVVADQGIVTSRKPADIPAFNRKLVEEIREGKHKRTFKRDLKLAA
;
A
#
# COMPACT_ATOMS: atom_id res chain seq x y z
N MET A 1 -24.10 -5.89 6.89
CA MET A 1 -24.03 -5.93 5.41
C MET A 1 -22.59 -5.70 5.02
N ALA A 2 -22.09 -6.40 3.99
CA ALA A 2 -20.72 -6.20 3.50
C ALA A 2 -20.56 -4.76 2.97
N ASN A 3 -19.47 -4.09 3.37
CA ASN A 3 -19.21 -2.70 2.99
C ASN A 3 -18.53 -2.58 1.61
N LEU A 4 -17.90 -3.66 1.12
CA LEU A 4 -17.13 -3.72 -0.12
C LEU A 4 -17.60 -4.89 -1.04
N PRO A 5 -18.90 -5.01 -1.38
CA PRO A 5 -19.36 -6.07 -2.29
C PRO A 5 -18.78 -5.82 -3.69
N ASN A 6 -18.33 -6.89 -4.35
CA ASN A 6 -17.73 -6.88 -5.70
C ASN A 6 -16.45 -6.02 -5.81
N THR A 7 -15.78 -5.74 -4.70
CA THR A 7 -14.52 -5.00 -4.67
C THR A 7 -13.35 -5.98 -4.71
N LYS A 8 -12.38 -5.72 -5.57
CA LYS A 8 -11.13 -6.49 -5.64
C LYS A 8 -9.96 -5.66 -5.12
N VAL A 9 -9.21 -6.21 -4.19
CA VAL A 9 -8.05 -5.55 -3.58
C VAL A 9 -6.79 -6.37 -3.87
N LEU A 10 -5.77 -5.71 -4.39
CA LEU A 10 -4.44 -6.28 -4.54
C LEU A 10 -3.61 -5.98 -3.30
N MET A 11 -2.97 -6.98 -2.73
CA MET A 11 -1.86 -6.80 -1.79
C MET A 11 -0.54 -7.15 -2.48
N ILE A 12 0.49 -6.36 -2.28
CA ILE A 12 1.83 -6.68 -2.77
C ILE A 12 2.79 -6.90 -1.60
N ALA A 13 3.45 -8.03 -1.58
CA ALA A 13 4.40 -8.37 -0.52
C ALA A 13 5.46 -9.36 -1.02
N THR A 14 6.58 -9.42 -0.31
CA THR A 14 7.63 -10.42 -0.43
C THR A 14 8.12 -10.84 0.96
N ASP A 15 9.17 -11.63 1.06
CA ASP A 15 9.74 -12.06 2.33
C ASP A 15 10.06 -10.89 3.28
N GLY A 16 9.86 -11.13 4.55
CA GLY A 16 10.15 -10.16 5.60
C GLY A 16 9.05 -9.14 5.83
N PHE A 17 7.81 -9.43 5.38
CA PHE A 17 6.64 -8.61 5.72
C PHE A 17 6.34 -8.67 7.23
N GLN A 18 5.81 -7.59 7.77
CA GLN A 18 5.34 -7.57 9.15
C GLN A 18 4.01 -8.34 9.23
N GLN A 19 3.95 -9.34 10.13
CA GLN A 19 2.90 -10.35 10.12
C GLN A 19 1.50 -9.79 10.32
N GLU A 20 1.31 -8.94 11.33
CA GLU A 20 0.02 -8.34 11.64
C GLU A 20 -0.43 -7.39 10.52
N GLU A 21 0.50 -6.59 9.98
CA GLU A 21 0.23 -5.63 8.90
C GLU A 21 -0.14 -6.29 7.56
N PHE A 22 0.21 -7.56 7.40
CA PHE A 22 -0.19 -8.37 6.25
C PHE A 22 -1.54 -9.05 6.50
N PHE A 23 -1.66 -9.84 7.58
CA PHE A 23 -2.82 -10.71 7.78
C PHE A 23 -4.06 -9.98 8.30
N GLU A 24 -3.91 -9.00 9.19
CA GLU A 24 -5.07 -8.31 9.76
C GLU A 24 -5.80 -7.43 8.75
N PRO A 25 -5.14 -6.58 7.93
CA PRO A 25 -5.82 -5.85 6.87
C PRO A 25 -6.44 -6.78 5.84
N MET A 26 -5.76 -7.86 5.44
CA MET A 26 -6.32 -8.86 4.53
C MET A 26 -7.63 -9.44 5.07
N GLN A 27 -7.62 -9.93 6.31
CA GLN A 27 -8.80 -10.52 6.92
C GLN A 27 -9.92 -9.49 7.07
N TYR A 28 -9.59 -8.28 7.52
CA TYR A 28 -10.57 -7.20 7.67
C TYR A 28 -11.25 -6.85 6.34
N LEU A 29 -10.51 -6.74 5.25
CA LEU A 29 -11.05 -6.47 3.92
C LEU A 29 -11.96 -7.60 3.43
N ARG A 30 -11.56 -8.87 3.65
CA ARG A 30 -12.39 -10.05 3.36
C ARG A 30 -13.67 -10.07 4.18
N ASP A 31 -13.62 -9.73 5.44
CA ASP A 31 -14.79 -9.61 6.32
C ASP A 31 -15.74 -8.48 5.88
N GLN A 32 -15.20 -7.45 5.19
CA GLN A 32 -16.01 -6.40 4.54
C GLN A 32 -16.59 -6.83 3.18
N GLY A 33 -16.26 -8.03 2.69
CA GLY A 33 -16.78 -8.59 1.45
C GLY A 33 -15.91 -8.35 0.21
N ALA A 34 -14.68 -7.85 0.39
CA ALA A 34 -13.72 -7.71 -0.70
C ALA A 34 -13.06 -9.04 -1.07
N ASP A 35 -12.78 -9.22 -2.35
CA ASP A 35 -11.91 -10.28 -2.87
C ASP A 35 -10.46 -9.78 -2.83
N VAL A 36 -9.61 -10.43 -2.01
CA VAL A 36 -8.25 -9.98 -1.77
C VAL A 36 -7.26 -10.99 -2.33
N HIS A 37 -6.48 -10.55 -3.32
CA HIS A 37 -5.40 -11.31 -3.93
C HIS A 37 -4.04 -10.76 -3.50
N VAL A 38 -3.04 -11.64 -3.47
CA VAL A 38 -1.65 -11.27 -3.18
C VAL A 38 -0.78 -11.51 -4.40
N ALA A 39 0.00 -10.49 -4.77
CA ALA A 39 1.06 -10.62 -5.76
C ALA A 39 2.43 -10.44 -5.11
N SER A 40 3.42 -11.16 -5.65
CA SER A 40 4.80 -11.09 -5.22
C SER A 40 5.75 -11.17 -6.42
N ILE A 41 7.06 -11.14 -6.17
CA ILE A 41 8.09 -11.36 -7.18
C ILE A 41 7.94 -12.75 -7.80
N LYS A 42 7.54 -13.74 -6.99
CA LYS A 42 7.34 -15.14 -7.37
C LYS A 42 6.09 -15.71 -6.70
N ARG A 43 5.55 -16.82 -7.23
CA ARG A 43 4.45 -17.59 -6.62
C ARG A 43 4.92 -18.60 -5.57
N GLU A 44 6.14 -18.49 -5.08
CA GLU A 44 6.66 -19.30 -3.98
C GLU A 44 6.19 -18.73 -2.63
N PRO A 45 6.10 -19.55 -1.57
CA PRO A 45 5.76 -19.06 -0.24
C PRO A 45 6.67 -17.93 0.21
N ILE A 46 6.09 -16.82 0.63
CA ILE A 46 6.77 -15.71 1.29
C ILE A 46 6.58 -15.83 2.81
N THR A 47 7.57 -15.41 3.58
CA THR A 47 7.61 -15.58 5.02
C THR A 47 7.60 -14.25 5.76
N ALA A 48 6.94 -14.21 6.91
CA ALA A 48 6.97 -13.04 7.78
C ALA A 48 8.40 -12.72 8.24
N GLY A 49 8.65 -11.46 8.54
CA GLY A 49 9.92 -10.98 9.06
C GLY A 49 10.14 -11.30 10.52
N GLU A 50 11.09 -10.61 11.13
CA GLU A 50 11.48 -10.79 12.53
C GLU A 50 10.26 -10.75 13.48
N GLY A 51 10.18 -11.74 14.36
CA GLY A 51 9.06 -11.90 15.30
C GLY A 51 7.83 -12.60 14.73
N GLY A 52 7.75 -12.81 13.41
CA GLY A 52 6.67 -13.55 12.76
C GLY A 52 7.02 -15.00 12.49
N SER A 53 6.00 -15.86 12.35
CA SER A 53 6.16 -17.29 12.05
C SER A 53 5.32 -17.78 10.88
N LYS A 54 4.45 -16.91 10.34
CA LYS A 54 3.51 -17.27 9.28
C LYS A 54 4.12 -17.09 7.90
N SER A 55 3.64 -17.88 6.96
CA SER A 55 3.93 -17.76 5.52
C SER A 55 2.63 -17.61 4.74
N TYR A 56 2.75 -17.12 3.51
CA TYR A 56 1.66 -17.02 2.54
C TYR A 56 2.16 -17.38 1.15
N THR A 57 1.35 -18.08 0.37
CA THR A 57 1.68 -18.37 -1.02
C THR A 57 0.92 -17.40 -1.92
N PRO A 58 1.60 -16.46 -2.59
CA PRO A 58 0.95 -15.50 -3.48
C PRO A 58 0.25 -16.18 -4.66
N GLU A 59 -0.92 -15.67 -5.03
CA GLU A 59 -1.68 -16.18 -6.18
C GLU A 59 -1.08 -15.71 -7.52
N LEU A 60 -0.39 -14.55 -7.52
CA LEU A 60 0.08 -13.85 -8.70
C LEU A 60 1.55 -13.45 -8.58
N THR A 61 2.22 -13.32 -9.73
CA THR A 61 3.42 -12.49 -9.82
C THR A 61 3.03 -11.06 -10.21
N PHE A 62 3.93 -10.08 -10.04
CA PHE A 62 3.66 -8.72 -10.47
C PHE A 62 3.38 -8.60 -11.96
N ALA A 63 3.98 -9.47 -12.78
CA ALA A 63 3.76 -9.51 -14.23
C ALA A 63 2.38 -10.03 -14.64
N ASP A 64 1.69 -10.77 -13.75
CA ASP A 64 0.35 -11.29 -13.99
C ASP A 64 -0.77 -10.28 -13.66
N VAL A 65 -0.42 -9.15 -13.04
CA VAL A 65 -1.41 -8.18 -12.55
C VAL A 65 -1.85 -7.24 -13.65
N ASP A 66 -3.15 -7.23 -13.93
CA ASP A 66 -3.80 -6.12 -14.64
C ASP A 66 -4.44 -5.18 -13.61
N VAL A 67 -3.93 -3.95 -13.53
CA VAL A 67 -4.44 -2.95 -12.58
C VAL A 67 -5.91 -2.64 -12.79
N SER A 68 -6.43 -2.82 -14.02
CA SER A 68 -7.85 -2.60 -14.31
C SER A 68 -8.79 -3.53 -13.54
N ASP A 69 -8.33 -4.71 -13.15
CA ASP A 69 -9.11 -5.72 -12.42
C ASP A 69 -9.31 -5.40 -10.92
N TYR A 70 -8.59 -4.41 -10.38
CA TYR A 70 -8.56 -4.10 -8.96
C TYR A 70 -9.07 -2.70 -8.66
N ASP A 71 -9.63 -2.52 -7.46
CA ASP A 71 -10.13 -1.24 -6.95
C ASP A 71 -9.15 -0.55 -6.02
N ALA A 72 -8.29 -1.31 -5.35
CA ALA A 72 -7.32 -0.78 -4.39
C ALA A 72 -6.03 -1.62 -4.33
N LEU A 73 -4.97 -0.99 -3.84
CA LEU A 73 -3.68 -1.59 -3.54
C LEU A 73 -3.38 -1.47 -2.05
N VAL A 74 -2.84 -2.54 -1.43
CA VAL A 74 -2.36 -2.53 -0.03
C VAL A 74 -0.91 -2.99 0.03
N ILE A 75 -0.11 -2.25 0.78
CA ILE A 75 1.33 -2.46 0.95
C ILE A 75 1.63 -2.59 2.45
N PRO A 76 1.80 -3.81 2.96
CA PRO A 76 2.24 -4.03 4.34
C PRO A 76 3.69 -3.59 4.54
N GLY A 77 4.06 -3.37 5.79
CA GLY A 77 5.43 -3.01 6.14
C GLY A 77 6.31 -4.23 6.43
N GLY A 78 7.00 -4.17 7.53
CA GLY A 78 8.23 -4.89 7.80
C GLY A 78 9.42 -4.08 7.30
N LEU A 79 10.63 -4.49 7.62
CA LEU A 79 11.82 -3.78 7.14
C LEU A 79 12.26 -4.32 5.76
N LYS A 80 12.44 -5.63 5.65
CA LYS A 80 12.95 -6.28 4.44
C LYS A 80 11.95 -6.24 3.27
N ASN A 81 10.66 -6.45 3.54
CA ASN A 81 9.63 -6.49 2.51
C ASN A 81 9.60 -5.21 1.65
N PRO A 82 9.35 -4.01 2.20
CA PRO A 82 9.29 -2.81 1.38
C PRO A 82 10.66 -2.37 0.85
N ASP A 83 11.77 -2.70 1.52
CA ASP A 83 13.11 -2.44 1.00
C ASP A 83 13.40 -3.28 -0.27
N THR A 84 13.00 -4.55 -0.26
CA THR A 84 13.11 -5.41 -1.45
C THR A 84 12.18 -4.93 -2.56
N LEU A 85 10.92 -4.61 -2.24
CA LEU A 85 9.92 -4.19 -3.23
C LEU A 85 10.26 -2.87 -3.90
N ARG A 86 10.83 -1.89 -3.18
CA ARG A 86 11.25 -0.63 -3.79
C ARG A 86 12.39 -0.79 -4.80
N GLY A 87 13.18 -1.85 -4.70
CA GLY A 87 14.19 -2.23 -5.69
C GLY A 87 13.64 -2.99 -6.91
N ASP A 88 12.39 -3.44 -6.86
CA ASP A 88 11.75 -4.16 -7.97
C ASP A 88 10.96 -3.22 -8.87
N LYS A 89 11.35 -3.15 -10.15
CA LYS A 89 10.74 -2.23 -11.12
C LYS A 89 9.26 -2.49 -11.36
N HIS A 90 8.81 -3.74 -11.30
CA HIS A 90 7.40 -4.09 -11.50
C HIS A 90 6.55 -3.70 -10.31
N ALA A 91 7.04 -3.91 -9.07
CA ALA A 91 6.35 -3.47 -7.87
C ALA A 91 6.19 -1.94 -7.85
N VAL A 92 7.25 -1.19 -8.16
CA VAL A 92 7.21 0.28 -8.23
C VAL A 92 6.27 0.75 -9.34
N GLN A 93 6.29 0.08 -10.51
CA GLN A 93 5.39 0.44 -11.61
C GLN A 93 3.92 0.18 -11.25
N LEU A 94 3.59 -0.94 -10.59
CA LEU A 94 2.24 -1.20 -10.09
C LEU A 94 1.74 -0.08 -9.18
N VAL A 95 2.57 0.41 -8.25
CA VAL A 95 2.19 1.54 -7.38
C VAL A 95 1.87 2.79 -8.21
N ARG A 96 2.68 3.09 -9.24
CA ARG A 96 2.42 4.20 -10.16
C ARG A 96 1.11 4.03 -10.91
N ASP A 97 0.87 2.85 -11.47
CA ASP A 97 -0.33 2.55 -12.26
C ASP A 97 -1.61 2.67 -11.42
N PHE A 98 -1.60 2.17 -10.18
CA PHE A 98 -2.71 2.38 -9.24
C PHE A 98 -2.92 3.87 -8.92
N ALA A 99 -1.84 4.61 -8.72
CA ALA A 99 -1.89 6.03 -8.42
C ALA A 99 -2.45 6.83 -9.60
N GLU A 100 -2.01 6.55 -10.83
CA GLU A 100 -2.47 7.19 -12.07
C GLU A 100 -3.93 6.85 -12.38
N ALA A 101 -4.34 5.61 -12.12
CA ALA A 101 -5.73 5.18 -12.26
C ALA A 101 -6.67 5.80 -11.20
N GLY A 102 -6.13 6.57 -10.25
CA GLY A 102 -6.90 7.20 -9.17
C GLY A 102 -7.41 6.23 -8.11
N LYS A 103 -6.91 4.99 -8.07
CA LYS A 103 -7.38 3.94 -7.16
C LYS A 103 -6.79 4.11 -5.77
N THR A 104 -7.51 3.66 -4.75
CA THR A 104 -7.04 3.75 -3.35
C THR A 104 -5.75 2.95 -3.14
N ILE A 105 -4.81 3.55 -2.42
CA ILE A 105 -3.54 2.91 -2.04
C ILE A 105 -3.38 3.00 -0.53
N GLY A 106 -3.30 1.86 0.14
CA GLY A 106 -2.96 1.78 1.56
C GLY A 106 -1.52 1.34 1.76
N ALA A 107 -0.76 2.05 2.60
CA ALA A 107 0.61 1.67 2.96
C ALA A 107 0.86 1.89 4.45
N ILE A 108 1.38 0.89 5.14
CA ILE A 108 1.60 0.95 6.59
C ILE A 108 3.07 0.73 6.93
N CYS A 109 3.54 1.33 8.02
CA CYS A 109 4.87 1.16 8.62
C CYS A 109 5.99 1.63 7.67
N HIS A 110 6.81 0.72 7.13
CA HIS A 110 7.82 1.01 6.10
C HIS A 110 7.26 0.91 4.67
N GLY A 111 6.01 0.47 4.49
CA GLY A 111 5.34 0.41 3.19
C GLY A 111 5.41 1.71 2.38
N PRO A 112 5.30 2.92 3.00
CA PRO A 112 5.45 4.19 2.30
C PRO A 112 6.78 4.42 1.57
N TRP A 113 7.84 3.62 1.79
CA TRP A 113 9.03 3.65 0.94
C TRP A 113 8.71 3.41 -0.54
N LEU A 114 7.74 2.52 -0.84
CA LEU A 114 7.32 2.29 -2.22
C LEU A 114 6.63 3.51 -2.81
N LEU A 115 5.86 4.25 -2.01
CA LEU A 115 5.22 5.48 -2.46
C LEU A 115 6.25 6.56 -2.80
N SER A 116 7.33 6.64 -2.01
CA SER A 116 8.47 7.51 -2.27
C SER A 116 9.19 7.12 -3.55
N GLU A 117 9.49 5.82 -3.74
CA GLU A 117 10.16 5.30 -4.94
C GLU A 117 9.31 5.47 -6.22
N ALA A 118 7.99 5.36 -6.07
CA ALA A 118 7.04 5.61 -7.14
C ALA A 118 6.88 7.10 -7.50
N ASP A 119 7.48 8.02 -6.73
CA ASP A 119 7.41 9.48 -6.90
C ASP A 119 5.97 10.03 -6.86
N ILE A 120 5.18 9.55 -5.90
CA ILE A 120 3.74 9.91 -5.79
C ILE A 120 3.38 10.66 -4.51
N ILE A 121 4.36 10.96 -3.63
CA ILE A 121 4.09 11.59 -2.32
C ILE A 121 4.42 13.07 -2.25
N GLU A 122 5.02 13.65 -3.29
CA GLU A 122 5.39 15.07 -3.25
C GLU A 122 4.16 15.97 -3.03
N GLY A 123 4.24 16.83 -2.02
CA GLY A 123 3.17 17.75 -1.62
C GLY A 123 1.99 17.12 -0.90
N ARG A 124 2.00 15.80 -0.63
CA ARG A 124 0.91 15.09 0.07
C ARG A 124 1.14 15.01 1.56
N GLU A 125 0.05 14.97 2.29
CA GLU A 125 0.07 14.61 3.71
C GLU A 125 0.19 13.10 3.85
N LEU A 126 1.07 12.65 4.73
CA LEU A 126 1.25 11.23 5.01
C LEU A 126 1.87 10.99 6.39
N THR A 127 1.76 9.76 6.82
CA THR A 127 2.53 9.22 7.96
C THR A 127 3.27 7.95 7.55
N SER A 128 4.16 7.48 8.40
CA SER A 128 4.92 6.24 8.20
C SER A 128 5.53 5.80 9.53
N TYR A 129 6.19 4.66 9.54
CA TYR A 129 7.04 4.32 10.68
C TYR A 129 8.06 5.45 10.92
N PRO A 130 8.27 5.87 12.19
CA PRO A 130 9.06 7.07 12.48
C PRO A 130 10.51 7.06 11.99
N SER A 131 11.11 5.86 11.83
CA SER A 131 12.52 5.76 11.37
C SER A 131 12.71 6.25 9.93
N ILE A 132 11.67 6.18 9.08
CA ILE A 132 11.72 6.63 7.68
C ILE A 132 11.11 8.02 7.46
N ARG A 133 10.80 8.75 8.54
CA ARG A 133 10.26 10.12 8.49
C ARG A 133 11.05 11.05 7.60
N THR A 134 12.39 11.00 7.71
CA THR A 134 13.29 11.85 6.94
C THR A 134 13.25 11.52 5.46
N ASP A 135 13.15 10.24 5.10
CA ASP A 135 13.03 9.80 3.72
C ASP A 135 11.73 10.33 3.08
N MET A 136 10.61 10.25 3.81
CA MET A 136 9.33 10.80 3.36
C MET A 136 9.39 12.31 3.12
N LYS A 137 10.02 13.06 4.03
CA LYS A 137 10.20 14.51 3.89
C LYS A 137 11.12 14.86 2.71
N ASN A 138 12.22 14.12 2.53
CA ASN A 138 13.15 14.34 1.43
C ASN A 138 12.50 14.03 0.07
N ALA A 139 11.55 13.09 0.02
CA ALA A 139 10.72 12.83 -1.16
C ALA A 139 9.57 13.84 -1.35
N GLY A 140 9.54 14.93 -0.58
CA GLY A 140 8.59 16.05 -0.71
C GLY A 140 7.26 15.87 0.02
N GLY A 141 7.12 14.81 0.83
CA GLY A 141 5.91 14.55 1.62
C GLY A 141 5.79 15.44 2.87
N ARG A 142 4.59 15.84 3.23
CA ARG A 142 4.26 16.53 4.49
C ARG A 142 3.97 15.49 5.57
N TRP A 143 5.03 14.99 6.19
CA TRP A 143 4.93 13.95 7.19
C TRP A 143 4.39 14.44 8.53
N THR A 144 3.43 13.71 9.10
CA THR A 144 2.85 13.94 10.43
C THR A 144 2.90 12.68 11.28
N ASP A 145 3.04 12.82 12.60
CA ASP A 145 3.01 11.69 13.53
C ASP A 145 1.58 11.45 14.03
N THR A 146 0.77 10.81 13.18
CA THR A 146 -0.62 10.45 13.47
C THR A 146 -0.87 8.98 13.15
N GLU A 147 -1.86 8.36 13.79
CA GLU A 147 -2.17 6.93 13.59
C GLU A 147 -2.56 6.60 12.15
N VAL A 148 -3.24 7.52 11.48
CA VAL A 148 -3.65 7.37 10.07
C VAL A 148 -3.73 8.73 9.40
N VAL A 149 -3.29 8.79 8.15
CA VAL A 149 -3.46 9.95 7.24
C VAL A 149 -4.05 9.44 5.94
N ALA A 150 -5.05 10.14 5.41
CA ALA A 150 -5.58 9.94 4.07
C ALA A 150 -5.48 11.24 3.27
N ASP A 151 -4.85 11.19 2.11
CA ASP A 151 -4.73 12.32 1.19
C ASP A 151 -5.01 11.82 -0.23
N GLN A 152 -6.18 12.21 -0.77
CA GLN A 152 -6.64 11.85 -2.12
C GLN A 152 -6.57 10.34 -2.40
N GLY A 153 -7.09 9.52 -1.48
CA GLY A 153 -7.13 8.07 -1.60
C GLY A 153 -5.80 7.36 -1.34
N ILE A 154 -4.77 8.06 -0.86
CA ILE A 154 -3.56 7.45 -0.32
C ILE A 154 -3.70 7.42 1.20
N VAL A 155 -3.81 6.21 1.76
CA VAL A 155 -3.96 5.97 3.20
C VAL A 155 -2.65 5.46 3.76
N THR A 156 -2.11 6.14 4.77
CA THR A 156 -0.87 5.72 5.42
C THR A 156 -1.04 5.59 6.93
N SER A 157 -0.30 4.66 7.54
CA SER A 157 -0.23 4.44 8.99
C SER A 157 1.18 4.08 9.44
N ARG A 158 1.43 4.06 10.77
CA ARG A 158 2.80 4.01 11.30
C ARG A 158 3.27 2.60 11.67
N LYS A 159 2.40 1.77 12.26
CA LYS A 159 2.81 0.55 12.98
C LYS A 159 1.62 -0.37 13.26
N PRO A 160 1.84 -1.61 13.72
CA PRO A 160 0.75 -2.56 13.99
C PRO A 160 -0.36 -2.03 14.91
N ALA A 161 -0.02 -1.24 15.93
CA ALA A 161 -1.03 -0.66 16.82
C ALA A 161 -2.03 0.27 16.12
N ASP A 162 -1.69 0.78 14.94
CA ASP A 162 -2.53 1.68 14.16
C ASP A 162 -3.43 0.93 13.14
N ILE A 163 -3.30 -0.41 13.02
CA ILE A 163 -4.08 -1.23 12.06
C ILE A 163 -5.59 -0.99 12.16
N PRO A 164 -6.21 -0.87 13.35
CA PRO A 164 -7.64 -0.61 13.41
C PRO A 164 -8.07 0.70 12.75
N ALA A 165 -7.28 1.77 12.90
CA ALA A 165 -7.55 3.06 12.25
C ALA A 165 -7.27 3.00 10.75
N PHE A 166 -6.14 2.37 10.37
CA PHE A 166 -5.77 2.12 8.98
C PHE A 166 -6.87 1.36 8.21
N ASN A 167 -7.36 0.25 8.77
CA ASN A 167 -8.37 -0.58 8.14
C ASN A 167 -9.70 0.17 7.92
N ARG A 168 -10.16 0.91 8.93
CA ARG A 168 -11.39 1.71 8.80
C ARG A 168 -11.27 2.77 7.71
N LYS A 169 -10.16 3.51 7.71
CA LYS A 169 -9.92 4.57 6.73
C LYS A 169 -9.73 4.01 5.32
N LEU A 170 -9.05 2.87 5.18
CA LEU A 170 -8.88 2.18 3.90
C LEU A 170 -10.22 1.79 3.28
N VAL A 171 -11.13 1.20 4.06
CA VAL A 171 -12.49 0.86 3.60
C VAL A 171 -13.28 2.09 3.20
N GLU A 172 -13.18 3.19 3.96
CA GLU A 172 -13.82 4.47 3.64
C GLU A 172 -13.36 5.00 2.27
N GLU A 173 -12.05 5.11 2.05
CA GLU A 173 -11.47 5.61 0.79
C GLU A 173 -11.79 4.69 -0.41
N ILE A 174 -11.79 3.36 -0.22
CA ILE A 174 -12.18 2.42 -1.27
C ILE A 174 -13.66 2.64 -1.67
N ARG A 175 -14.54 2.90 -0.71
CA ARG A 175 -15.96 3.16 -0.96
C ARG A 175 -16.21 4.50 -1.66
N GLU A 176 -15.38 5.50 -1.44
CA GLU A 176 -15.43 6.77 -2.16
C GLU A 176 -15.09 6.60 -3.65
N GLY A 177 -14.35 5.55 -3.99
CA GLY A 177 -13.99 5.19 -5.35
C GLY A 177 -12.76 5.93 -5.86
N LYS A 178 -12.77 6.35 -7.14
CA LYS A 178 -11.59 6.95 -7.76
C LYS A 178 -11.33 8.37 -7.31
N HIS A 179 -10.09 8.64 -6.97
CA HIS A 179 -9.59 9.96 -6.55
C HIS A 179 -8.85 10.66 -7.70
N LYS A 180 -9.15 11.92 -7.91
CA LYS A 180 -8.38 12.75 -8.85
C LYS A 180 -7.06 13.14 -8.19
N ARG A 181 -5.93 12.80 -8.85
CA ARG A 181 -4.59 13.13 -8.39
C ARG A 181 -3.86 13.92 -9.47
N THR A 182 -3.07 14.91 -9.06
CA THR A 182 -2.12 15.60 -9.91
C THR A 182 -0.72 15.29 -9.40
N PHE A 183 0.17 14.88 -10.29
CA PHE A 183 1.55 14.60 -9.96
C PHE A 183 2.43 15.74 -10.51
N LYS A 184 3.51 16.08 -9.78
CA LYS A 184 4.39 17.18 -10.17
C LYS A 184 5.06 16.97 -11.53
N ARG A 185 5.30 15.72 -11.90
CA ARG A 185 5.80 15.37 -13.25
C ARG A 185 4.86 15.85 -14.36
N ASP A 186 3.53 15.79 -14.11
CA ASP A 186 2.52 16.22 -15.09
C ASP A 186 2.55 17.74 -15.29
N LEU A 187 2.85 18.47 -14.22
CA LEU A 187 2.99 19.94 -14.26
C LEU A 187 4.27 20.38 -15.01
N LYS A 188 5.34 19.58 -14.96
CA LYS A 188 6.58 19.86 -15.71
C LYS A 188 6.47 19.59 -17.20
N LEU A 189 5.55 18.70 -17.61
CA LEU A 189 5.30 18.41 -19.04
C LEU A 189 4.32 19.41 -19.66
N ALA A 190 3.58 20.17 -18.86
CA ALA A 190 2.61 21.18 -19.29
C ALA A 190 3.19 22.62 -19.33
N ALA A 191 4.44 22.81 -18.89
CA ALA A 191 5.16 24.09 -18.88
C ALA A 191 6.24 24.15 -19.97
#